data_c859f494a965b343ac43d5f95eb127f1
#
_entry.id   c859f494a965b343ac43d5f95eb127f1
#
_cell.length_a   1.000
_cell.length_b   1.000
_cell.length_c   1.000
_cell.angle_alpha   90.00
_cell.angle_beta   90.00
_cell.angle_gamma   90.00
#
_symmetry.space_group_name_H-M   'P 1'
#
loop_
_entity.id
_entity.type
_entity.pdbx_description
1 polymer ?
#
loop_
_entity_poly.entity_id
_entity_poly.type
_entity_poly.pdbx_seq_one_letter_code
_entity_poly.pdbx_strand_id
1 'polypeptide(L)'
;MAGHTGTDHTGPDHTDASHSGAVRIGTSGWSYDHWEGVLYPPGLPGRDRLAHYAARFDTVELNASFYRWPRAETFAGWRRRLPEGFAMSVKAPRGLTHGKKLYAPEVWAERITRCWHELGDKRAVLLVQLPPDFARDDARLDYFLAALPGWIRVSVEFRHPSWDDAGVYALLERHGAAYCVMSGAGLPCVLRATAPFVYVRLHGPDPDVLYGGSYSDDDLRWWAGRIGEWRAAGKDVFAYFNNDGGGSAVRNAATLRGLLGESLPW
;
A
#
# COMPACT_ATOMS: atom_id res chain seq x y z
N MET A 1 41.09 -35.10 -48.93
CA MET A 1 39.63 -35.26 -48.71
C MET A 1 39.39 -35.18 -47.22
N ALA A 2 38.95 -34.05 -46.72
CA ALA A 2 38.60 -33.86 -45.33
C ALA A 2 37.21 -33.22 -45.28
N GLY A 3 36.26 -33.98 -44.77
CA GLY A 3 34.89 -33.55 -44.60
C GLY A 3 34.72 -32.67 -43.36
N HIS A 4 34.13 -31.52 -43.53
CA HIS A 4 33.75 -30.59 -42.46
C HIS A 4 32.32 -30.88 -42.05
N THR A 5 32.13 -31.41 -40.86
CA THR A 5 30.79 -31.52 -40.22
C THR A 5 30.58 -30.27 -39.38
N GLY A 6 29.66 -29.42 -39.85
CA GLY A 6 29.15 -28.29 -39.07
C GLY A 6 28.21 -28.79 -37.99
N THR A 7 28.52 -28.45 -36.75
CA THR A 7 27.60 -28.62 -35.59
C THR A 7 26.80 -27.34 -35.42
N ASP A 8 25.53 -27.47 -35.74
CA ASP A 8 24.49 -26.45 -35.46
C ASP A 8 24.29 -26.34 -33.94
N HIS A 9 24.68 -25.22 -33.34
CA HIS A 9 24.38 -24.87 -31.96
C HIS A 9 23.13 -24.00 -31.96
N THR A 10 21.96 -24.65 -31.90
CA THR A 10 20.74 -23.98 -31.45
C THR A 10 20.86 -23.77 -29.93
N GLY A 11 21.17 -22.54 -29.53
CA GLY A 11 21.12 -22.10 -28.12
C GLY A 11 19.68 -22.15 -27.58
N PRO A 12 19.50 -22.42 -26.28
CA PRO A 12 18.16 -22.46 -25.71
C PRO A 12 17.52 -21.06 -25.75
N ASP A 13 16.35 -21.05 -26.31
CA ASP A 13 15.42 -19.93 -26.34
C ASP A 13 15.09 -19.56 -24.88
N HIS A 14 15.71 -18.50 -24.34
CA HIS A 14 15.35 -17.93 -23.06
C HIS A 14 14.02 -17.19 -23.26
N THR A 15 12.92 -17.94 -23.16
CA THR A 15 11.63 -17.34 -22.91
C THR A 15 11.72 -16.64 -21.56
N ASP A 16 11.89 -15.32 -21.61
CA ASP A 16 11.80 -14.42 -20.46
C ASP A 16 10.39 -14.59 -19.88
N ALA A 17 10.27 -15.39 -18.83
CA ALA A 17 9.03 -15.55 -18.11
C ALA A 17 8.71 -14.19 -17.50
N SER A 18 7.82 -13.44 -18.14
CA SER A 18 7.37 -12.13 -17.71
C SER A 18 6.96 -12.23 -16.23
N HIS A 19 7.76 -11.64 -15.34
CA HIS A 19 7.49 -11.64 -13.91
C HIS A 19 6.21 -10.83 -13.66
N SER A 20 5.11 -11.53 -13.39
CA SER A 20 3.85 -10.88 -12.99
C SER A 20 3.98 -10.35 -11.57
N GLY A 21 3.66 -9.07 -11.35
CA GLY A 21 3.71 -8.44 -10.04
C GLY A 21 2.77 -9.10 -9.02
N ALA A 22 3.10 -9.03 -7.75
CA ALA A 22 2.24 -9.47 -6.66
C ALA A 22 1.10 -8.47 -6.42
N VAL A 23 -0.12 -8.96 -6.16
CA VAL A 23 -1.26 -8.12 -5.81
C VAL A 23 -1.67 -8.39 -4.36
N ARG A 24 -1.78 -7.33 -3.57
CA ARG A 24 -2.19 -7.38 -2.17
C ARG A 24 -3.32 -6.40 -1.91
N ILE A 25 -4.47 -6.92 -1.49
CA ILE A 25 -5.69 -6.14 -1.26
C ILE A 25 -6.15 -6.37 0.17
N GLY A 26 -6.32 -5.28 0.90
CA GLY A 26 -6.77 -5.30 2.29
C GLY A 26 -7.51 -4.01 2.68
N THR A 27 -7.51 -3.72 3.95
CA THR A 27 -8.19 -2.55 4.53
C THR A 27 -7.24 -1.63 5.26
N SER A 28 -7.66 -0.38 5.44
CA SER A 28 -6.98 0.60 6.29
C SER A 28 -7.42 0.37 7.74
N GLY A 29 -6.62 -0.37 8.49
CA GLY A 29 -6.95 -0.86 9.83
C GLY A 29 -7.63 -2.23 9.85
N TRP A 30 -7.68 -2.82 11.05
CA TRP A 30 -8.30 -4.14 11.27
C TRP A 30 -9.13 -4.21 12.56
N SER A 31 -9.16 -3.18 13.39
CA SER A 31 -9.78 -3.28 14.71
C SER A 31 -10.91 -2.27 14.87
N TYR A 32 -12.04 -2.60 14.27
CA TYR A 32 -13.26 -1.80 14.32
C TYR A 32 -14.41 -2.61 14.93
N ASP A 33 -15.14 -2.02 15.88
CA ASP A 33 -16.23 -2.70 16.58
C ASP A 33 -17.42 -2.99 15.64
N HIS A 34 -17.67 -2.09 14.71
CA HIS A 34 -18.76 -2.24 13.71
C HIS A 34 -18.49 -3.32 12.64
N TRP A 35 -17.34 -4.01 12.69
CA TRP A 35 -17.09 -5.19 11.86
C TRP A 35 -17.56 -6.50 12.53
N GLU A 36 -18.11 -6.42 13.73
CA GLU A 36 -18.80 -7.55 14.35
C GLU A 36 -20.02 -7.96 13.51
N GLY A 37 -20.15 -9.24 13.23
CA GLY A 37 -21.13 -9.77 12.28
C GLY A 37 -20.80 -9.62 10.81
N VAL A 38 -19.72 -8.88 10.46
CA VAL A 38 -19.21 -8.74 9.07
C VAL A 38 -17.93 -9.56 8.89
N LEU A 39 -16.90 -9.21 9.63
CA LEU A 39 -15.62 -9.92 9.63
C LEU A 39 -15.42 -10.72 10.92
N TYR A 40 -15.80 -10.17 12.04
CA TYR A 40 -15.59 -10.77 13.35
C TYR A 40 -16.87 -11.44 13.88
N PRO A 41 -16.75 -12.64 14.46
CA PRO A 41 -17.86 -13.22 15.21
C PRO A 41 -18.20 -12.36 16.41
N PRO A 42 -19.49 -12.37 16.86
CA PRO A 42 -19.91 -11.64 18.04
C PRO A 42 -19.02 -11.95 19.27
N GLY A 43 -18.63 -10.89 19.98
CA GLY A 43 -17.86 -11.01 21.21
C GLY A 43 -16.38 -11.36 21.03
N LEU A 44 -15.83 -11.34 19.81
CA LEU A 44 -14.39 -11.59 19.60
C LEU A 44 -13.53 -10.51 20.31
N PRO A 45 -12.66 -10.90 21.26
CA PRO A 45 -11.82 -9.95 21.96
C PRO A 45 -10.92 -9.16 21.00
N GLY A 46 -10.71 -7.86 21.23
CA GLY A 46 -9.90 -7.01 20.40
C GLY A 46 -8.46 -7.50 20.17
N ARG A 47 -7.88 -8.20 21.17
CA ARG A 47 -6.55 -8.82 21.07
C ARG A 47 -6.48 -9.95 20.02
N ASP A 48 -7.59 -10.55 19.67
CA ASP A 48 -7.67 -11.71 18.76
C ASP A 48 -8.06 -11.28 17.34
N ARG A 49 -8.52 -10.03 17.17
CA ARG A 49 -8.96 -9.48 15.87
C ARG A 49 -7.87 -9.51 14.80
N LEU A 50 -6.61 -9.23 15.15
CA LEU A 50 -5.52 -9.26 14.17
C LEU A 50 -5.31 -10.68 13.61
N ALA A 51 -5.35 -11.70 14.45
CA ALA A 51 -5.21 -13.08 13.99
C ALA A 51 -6.40 -13.49 13.11
N HIS A 52 -7.62 -13.10 13.49
CA HIS A 52 -8.82 -13.36 12.72
C HIS A 52 -8.79 -12.64 11.35
N TYR A 53 -8.34 -11.38 11.33
CA TYR A 53 -8.13 -10.60 10.11
C TYR A 53 -7.10 -11.28 9.18
N ALA A 54 -5.96 -11.68 9.73
CA ALA A 54 -4.87 -12.29 8.98
C ALA A 54 -5.21 -13.70 8.44
N ALA A 55 -6.26 -14.35 8.95
CA ALA A 55 -6.81 -15.57 8.36
C ALA A 55 -7.63 -15.30 7.08
N ARG A 56 -8.01 -14.05 6.81
CA ARG A 56 -8.84 -13.64 5.66
C ARG A 56 -8.09 -12.76 4.65
N PHE A 57 -7.16 -11.96 5.12
CA PHE A 57 -6.37 -11.03 4.31
C PHE A 57 -4.88 -11.26 4.56
N ASP A 58 -4.08 -11.13 3.50
CA ASP A 58 -2.63 -11.29 3.53
C ASP A 58 -1.90 -9.93 3.64
N THR A 59 -2.64 -8.84 3.77
CA THR A 59 -2.10 -7.49 3.93
C THR A 59 -3.04 -6.59 4.71
N VAL A 60 -2.47 -5.56 5.36
CA VAL A 60 -3.22 -4.49 6.04
C VAL A 60 -2.42 -3.19 6.00
N GLU A 61 -3.11 -2.05 5.99
CA GLU A 61 -2.53 -0.74 6.26
C GLU A 61 -2.77 -0.35 7.72
N LEU A 62 -1.71 -0.22 8.51
CA LEU A 62 -1.80 0.24 9.89
C LEU A 62 -2.04 1.75 9.95
N ASN A 63 -3.24 2.17 10.32
CA ASN A 63 -3.65 3.58 10.41
C ASN A 63 -3.45 4.19 11.80
N ALA A 64 -3.54 3.37 12.85
CA ALA A 64 -3.38 3.83 14.25
C ALA A 64 -2.02 4.47 14.54
N SER A 65 -0.97 4.07 13.80
CA SER A 65 0.38 4.65 13.86
C SER A 65 0.43 6.15 13.55
N PHE A 66 -0.52 6.65 12.78
CA PHE A 66 -0.65 8.07 12.47
C PHE A 66 -0.91 8.92 13.72
N TYR A 67 -1.77 8.44 14.61
CA TYR A 67 -2.12 9.15 15.84
C TYR A 67 -1.10 8.93 16.96
N ARG A 68 -0.61 7.71 17.10
CA ARG A 68 0.39 7.33 18.09
C ARG A 68 1.36 6.32 17.48
N TRP A 69 2.60 6.74 17.23
CA TRP A 69 3.64 5.85 16.71
C TRP A 69 3.95 4.75 17.74
N PRO A 70 3.81 3.48 17.36
CA PRO A 70 4.05 2.37 18.29
C PRO A 70 5.53 2.23 18.64
N ARG A 71 5.82 1.55 19.77
CA ARG A 71 7.18 1.17 20.13
C ARG A 71 7.69 0.04 19.23
N ALA A 72 9.01 -0.09 19.12
CA ALA A 72 9.66 -1.13 18.32
C ALA A 72 9.22 -2.56 18.73
N GLU A 73 9.05 -2.79 20.03
CA GLU A 73 8.59 -4.07 20.56
C GLU A 73 7.18 -4.44 20.09
N THR A 74 6.34 -3.45 19.80
CA THR A 74 5.00 -3.66 19.24
C THR A 74 5.10 -4.20 17.80
N PHE A 75 6.00 -3.65 17.00
CA PHE A 75 6.28 -4.14 15.64
C PHE A 75 6.84 -5.56 15.67
N ALA A 76 7.79 -5.85 16.56
CA ALA A 76 8.28 -7.22 16.80
C ALA A 76 7.16 -8.17 17.24
N GLY A 77 6.22 -7.69 18.05
CA GLY A 77 5.03 -8.44 18.48
C GLY A 77 4.11 -8.78 17.30
N TRP A 78 3.88 -7.84 16.39
CA TRP A 78 3.10 -8.11 15.17
C TRP A 78 3.81 -9.10 14.26
N ARG A 79 5.13 -8.93 14.03
CA ARG A 79 5.93 -9.88 13.23
C ARG A 79 5.74 -11.33 13.69
N ARG A 80 5.78 -11.58 15.01
CA ARG A 80 5.63 -12.93 15.57
C ARG A 80 4.20 -13.50 15.44
N ARG A 81 3.19 -12.63 15.38
CA ARG A 81 1.77 -13.03 15.36
C ARG A 81 1.19 -13.15 13.96
N LEU A 82 1.80 -12.50 12.98
CA LEU A 82 1.35 -12.51 11.60
C LEU A 82 1.87 -13.75 10.88
N PRO A 83 1.04 -14.39 10.03
CA PRO A 83 1.44 -15.57 9.28
C PRO A 83 2.56 -15.26 8.28
N GLU A 84 3.22 -16.30 7.80
CA GLU A 84 4.19 -16.19 6.71
C GLU A 84 3.53 -15.55 5.48
N GLY A 85 4.29 -14.73 4.72
CA GLY A 85 3.78 -14.05 3.54
C GLY A 85 2.86 -12.85 3.81
N PHE A 86 2.44 -12.59 5.06
CA PHE A 86 1.65 -11.40 5.38
C PHE A 86 2.47 -10.11 5.20
N ALA A 87 1.86 -9.08 4.62
CA ALA A 87 2.50 -7.78 4.38
C ALA A 87 1.77 -6.65 5.13
N MET A 88 2.50 -5.90 5.96
CA MET A 88 1.95 -4.77 6.71
C MET A 88 2.49 -3.45 6.17
N SER A 89 1.62 -2.64 5.59
CA SER A 89 1.90 -1.23 5.31
C SER A 89 1.62 -0.40 6.56
N VAL A 90 2.34 0.70 6.73
CA VAL A 90 2.23 1.52 7.95
C VAL A 90 2.14 2.98 7.58
N LYS A 91 1.13 3.67 8.09
CA LYS A 91 0.98 5.11 7.88
C LYS A 91 1.93 5.88 8.79
N ALA A 92 2.70 6.78 8.20
CA ALA A 92 3.64 7.65 8.90
C ALA A 92 2.95 8.53 9.95
N PRO A 93 3.65 8.88 11.05
CA PRO A 93 3.05 9.60 12.16
C PRO A 93 2.65 11.04 11.80
N ARG A 94 1.52 11.50 12.36
CA ARG A 94 0.99 12.86 12.17
C ARG A 94 2.02 13.95 12.51
N GLY A 95 2.84 13.69 13.54
CA GLY A 95 3.89 14.63 13.96
C GLY A 95 4.91 14.93 12.85
N LEU A 96 5.27 13.92 12.03
CA LEU A 96 6.15 14.09 10.89
C LEU A 96 5.42 14.76 9.71
N THR A 97 4.26 14.21 9.33
CA THR A 97 3.60 14.55 8.07
C THR A 97 2.78 15.84 8.16
N HIS A 98 1.97 16.01 9.20
CA HIS A 98 1.07 17.15 9.39
C HIS A 98 1.69 18.22 10.29
N GLY A 99 2.31 17.81 11.40
CA GLY A 99 2.90 18.75 12.35
C GLY A 99 4.14 19.44 11.81
N LYS A 100 5.10 18.68 11.33
CA LYS A 100 6.36 19.21 10.79
C LYS A 100 6.37 19.35 9.27
N LYS A 101 5.37 18.83 8.56
CA LYS A 101 5.31 18.89 7.09
C LYS A 101 6.64 18.46 6.47
N LEU A 102 7.18 17.33 6.95
CA LEU A 102 8.48 16.72 6.59
C LEU A 102 9.74 17.55 6.95
N TYR A 103 9.60 18.62 7.73
CA TYR A 103 10.75 19.41 8.18
C TYR A 103 11.56 18.68 9.26
N ALA A 104 12.90 18.71 9.17
CA ALA A 104 13.82 18.04 10.09
C ALA A 104 13.40 16.59 10.40
N PRO A 105 13.43 15.69 9.39
CA PRO A 105 12.86 14.35 9.50
C PRO A 105 13.73 13.34 10.23
N GLU A 106 14.97 13.66 10.60
CA GLU A 106 16.03 12.74 11.02
C GLU A 106 15.59 11.84 12.18
N VAL A 107 15.01 12.44 13.23
CA VAL A 107 14.52 11.69 14.41
C VAL A 107 13.41 10.72 14.04
N TRP A 108 12.54 11.11 13.09
CA TRP A 108 11.48 10.24 12.62
C TRP A 108 12.02 9.16 11.67
N ALA A 109 12.98 9.50 10.80
CA ALA A 109 13.63 8.54 9.92
C ALA A 109 14.31 7.42 10.74
N GLU A 110 15.05 7.77 11.80
CA GLU A 110 15.66 6.81 12.72
C GLU A 110 14.61 5.91 13.40
N ARG A 111 13.54 6.49 13.95
CA ARG A 111 12.46 5.74 14.62
C ARG A 111 11.73 4.80 13.66
N ILE A 112 11.44 5.28 12.44
CA ILE A 112 10.80 4.47 11.41
C ILE A 112 11.72 3.33 11.02
N THR A 113 12.98 3.58 10.74
CA THR A 113 13.98 2.57 10.36
C THR A 113 14.07 1.47 11.41
N ARG A 114 14.16 1.84 12.70
CA ARG A 114 14.19 0.87 13.80
C ARG A 114 12.93 -0.01 13.84
N CYS A 115 11.75 0.59 13.70
CA CYS A 115 10.49 -0.15 13.69
C CYS A 115 10.38 -1.07 12.46
N TRP A 116 10.87 -0.63 11.29
CA TRP A 116 10.92 -1.44 10.08
C TRP A 116 11.82 -2.67 10.22
N HIS A 117 12.94 -2.56 10.93
CA HIS A 117 13.77 -3.72 11.26
C HIS A 117 13.00 -4.74 12.10
N GLU A 118 12.26 -4.28 13.13
CA GLU A 118 11.48 -5.16 14.00
C GLU A 118 10.32 -5.84 13.26
N LEU A 119 9.71 -5.16 12.28
CA LEU A 119 8.65 -5.75 11.45
C LEU A 119 9.20 -6.83 10.50
N GLY A 120 10.48 -6.77 10.15
CA GLY A 120 11.21 -7.81 9.42
C GLY A 120 10.59 -8.14 8.06
N ASP A 121 10.30 -9.41 7.83
CA ASP A 121 9.71 -9.95 6.60
C ASP A 121 8.25 -9.52 6.35
N LYS A 122 7.58 -8.97 7.36
CA LYS A 122 6.19 -8.49 7.26
C LYS A 122 6.07 -7.04 6.77
N ARG A 123 7.19 -6.33 6.59
CA ARG A 123 7.19 -4.95 6.11
C ARG A 123 6.74 -4.84 4.65
N ALA A 124 5.80 -3.94 4.38
CA ALA A 124 5.37 -3.62 3.02
C ALA A 124 5.77 -2.18 2.66
N VAL A 125 4.88 -1.22 2.82
CA VAL A 125 5.07 0.16 2.37
C VAL A 125 4.85 1.15 3.51
N LEU A 126 5.70 2.16 3.62
CA LEU A 126 5.50 3.34 4.46
C LEU A 126 4.62 4.33 3.69
N LEU A 127 3.39 4.53 4.15
CA LEU A 127 2.51 5.55 3.60
C LEU A 127 2.77 6.91 4.25
N VAL A 128 3.13 7.89 3.45
CA VAL A 128 3.37 9.28 3.87
C VAL A 128 2.26 10.17 3.32
N GLN A 129 1.20 10.38 4.10
CA GLN A 129 0.11 11.27 3.70
C GLN A 129 0.42 12.70 4.12
N LEU A 130 0.46 13.63 3.16
CA LEU A 130 0.64 15.06 3.39
C LEU A 130 -0.71 15.77 3.54
N PRO A 131 -0.80 16.79 4.41
CA PRO A 131 -2.06 17.49 4.64
C PRO A 131 -2.43 18.45 3.50
N PRO A 132 -3.73 18.80 3.37
CA PRO A 132 -4.20 19.67 2.28
C PRO A 132 -3.69 21.11 2.36
N ASP A 133 -3.19 21.54 3.50
CA ASP A 133 -2.56 22.86 3.71
C ASP A 133 -1.04 22.86 3.51
N PHE A 134 -0.48 21.81 2.92
CA PHE A 134 0.94 21.71 2.58
C PHE A 134 1.11 21.78 1.06
N ALA A 135 1.34 23.01 0.57
CA ALA A 135 1.68 23.23 -0.83
C ALA A 135 3.05 22.64 -1.19
N ARG A 136 3.28 22.44 -2.48
CA ARG A 136 4.50 21.85 -3.04
C ARG A 136 5.78 22.49 -2.52
N ASP A 137 6.70 21.66 -2.07
CA ASP A 137 8.05 21.99 -1.63
C ASP A 137 8.96 20.80 -2.01
N ASP A 138 9.49 20.86 -3.23
CA ASP A 138 10.29 19.77 -3.81
C ASP A 138 11.56 19.50 -2.99
N ALA A 139 12.23 20.55 -2.52
CA ALA A 139 13.46 20.41 -1.75
C ALA A 139 13.21 19.67 -0.43
N ARG A 140 12.09 19.94 0.21
CA ARG A 140 11.71 19.27 1.46
C ARG A 140 11.31 17.81 1.25
N LEU A 141 10.58 17.53 0.17
CA LEU A 141 10.22 16.16 -0.19
C LEU A 141 11.45 15.34 -0.56
N ASP A 142 12.34 15.90 -1.38
CA ASP A 142 13.61 15.28 -1.80
C ASP A 142 14.49 14.94 -0.58
N TYR A 143 14.68 15.91 0.31
CA TYR A 143 15.45 15.73 1.54
C TYR A 143 14.85 14.65 2.45
N PHE A 144 13.52 14.64 2.62
CA PHE A 144 12.86 13.61 3.42
C PHE A 144 13.06 12.22 2.83
N LEU A 145 12.86 12.04 1.52
CA LEU A 145 13.02 10.76 0.86
C LEU A 145 14.47 10.28 0.93
N ALA A 146 15.45 11.18 0.77
CA ALA A 146 16.87 10.87 0.91
C ALA A 146 17.29 10.50 2.35
N ALA A 147 16.57 11.00 3.37
CA ALA A 147 16.83 10.67 4.77
C ALA A 147 16.41 9.25 5.17
N LEU A 148 15.58 8.60 4.37
CA LEU A 148 15.16 7.22 4.61
C LEU A 148 16.11 6.23 3.93
N PRO A 149 16.41 5.06 4.56
CA PRO A 149 17.14 4.00 3.88
C PRO A 149 16.43 3.53 2.61
N GLY A 150 17.14 3.37 1.51
CA GLY A 150 16.59 3.02 0.19
C GLY A 150 15.87 1.67 0.12
N TRP A 151 16.00 0.81 1.14
CA TRP A 151 15.26 -0.44 1.24
C TRP A 151 13.85 -0.28 1.86
N ILE A 152 13.48 0.92 2.35
CA ILE A 152 12.13 1.23 2.80
C ILE A 152 11.31 1.67 1.58
N ARG A 153 10.33 0.88 1.18
CA ARG A 153 9.36 1.28 0.15
C ARG A 153 8.49 2.40 0.70
N VAL A 154 8.44 3.54 -0.01
CA VAL A 154 7.66 4.72 0.40
C VAL A 154 6.58 5.00 -0.62
N SER A 155 5.35 5.27 -0.16
CA SER A 155 4.29 5.86 -0.99
C SER A 155 3.89 7.21 -0.42
N VAL A 156 3.76 8.23 -1.26
CA VAL A 156 3.37 9.59 -0.86
C VAL A 156 1.97 9.89 -1.35
N GLU A 157 1.08 10.21 -0.40
CA GLU A 157 -0.30 10.65 -0.67
C GLU A 157 -0.38 12.17 -0.54
N PHE A 158 -0.61 12.84 -1.65
CA PHE A 158 -0.73 14.30 -1.71
C PHE A 158 -2.20 14.72 -1.60
N ARG A 159 -2.46 15.77 -0.82
CA ARG A 159 -3.81 16.33 -0.63
C ARG A 159 -3.93 17.77 -1.13
N HIS A 160 -2.83 18.47 -1.39
CA HIS A 160 -2.83 19.80 -1.99
C HIS A 160 -2.61 19.69 -3.50
N PRO A 161 -3.39 20.40 -4.35
CA PRO A 161 -3.34 20.23 -5.81
C PRO A 161 -2.00 20.63 -6.46
N SER A 162 -1.21 21.48 -5.82
CA SER A 162 0.11 21.88 -6.35
C SER A 162 1.12 20.73 -6.49
N TRP A 163 0.85 19.57 -5.89
CA TRP A 163 1.69 18.39 -6.00
C TRP A 163 1.42 17.56 -7.27
N ASP A 164 0.33 17.84 -7.98
CA ASP A 164 0.01 17.19 -9.27
C ASP A 164 0.80 17.84 -10.39
N ASP A 165 2.08 17.46 -10.52
CA ASP A 165 3.02 18.04 -11.45
C ASP A 165 4.09 17.03 -11.90
N ALA A 166 4.49 17.11 -13.16
CA ALA A 166 5.49 16.22 -13.75
C ALA A 166 6.84 16.23 -13.02
N GLY A 167 7.26 17.37 -12.46
CA GLY A 167 8.49 17.48 -11.66
C GLY A 167 8.41 16.69 -10.36
N VAL A 168 7.24 16.64 -9.73
CA VAL A 168 6.99 15.84 -8.53
C VAL A 168 7.03 14.36 -8.86
N TYR A 169 6.43 13.94 -9.98
CA TYR A 169 6.49 12.54 -10.41
C TYR A 169 7.92 12.10 -10.69
N ALA A 170 8.69 12.92 -11.41
CA ALA A 170 10.11 12.65 -11.67
C ALA A 170 10.95 12.58 -10.38
N LEU A 171 10.61 13.42 -9.38
CA LEU A 171 11.24 13.35 -8.05
C LEU A 171 10.96 12.01 -7.36
N LEU A 172 9.71 11.57 -7.35
CA LEU A 172 9.33 10.27 -6.77
C LEU A 172 10.03 9.12 -7.50
N GLU A 173 10.08 9.15 -8.83
CA GLU A 173 10.77 8.14 -9.65
C GLU A 173 12.25 8.01 -9.29
N ARG A 174 12.97 9.14 -9.10
CA ARG A 174 14.40 9.13 -8.70
C ARG A 174 14.63 8.43 -7.36
N HIS A 175 13.67 8.51 -6.44
CA HIS A 175 13.74 7.85 -5.13
C HIS A 175 13.10 6.46 -5.11
N GLY A 176 12.54 5.98 -6.22
CA GLY A 176 11.76 4.74 -6.23
C GLY A 176 10.53 4.79 -5.33
N ALA A 177 10.02 5.99 -5.04
CA ALA A 177 8.84 6.22 -4.23
C ALA A 177 7.55 6.19 -5.08
N ALA A 178 6.48 5.59 -4.56
CA ALA A 178 5.22 5.53 -5.27
C ALA A 178 4.38 6.79 -5.03
N TYR A 179 3.81 7.34 -6.10
CA TYR A 179 2.65 8.21 -6.00
C TYR A 179 1.47 7.37 -5.49
N CYS A 180 0.79 7.83 -4.43
CA CYS A 180 -0.40 7.15 -3.93
C CYS A 180 -1.59 7.46 -4.84
N VAL A 181 -2.08 6.45 -5.55
CA VAL A 181 -3.33 6.55 -6.33
C VAL A 181 -4.50 6.56 -5.36
N MET A 182 -5.40 7.54 -5.50
CA MET A 182 -6.54 7.71 -4.58
C MET A 182 -7.86 7.70 -5.33
N SER A 183 -8.91 7.24 -4.64
CA SER A 183 -10.32 7.43 -5.02
C SER A 183 -11.11 7.88 -3.80
N GLY A 184 -11.92 8.92 -3.94
CA GLY A 184 -12.75 9.47 -2.85
C GLY A 184 -13.24 10.87 -3.12
N ALA A 185 -14.22 11.34 -2.35
CA ALA A 185 -14.81 12.66 -2.47
C ALA A 185 -13.75 13.78 -2.48
N GLY A 186 -13.76 14.62 -3.49
CA GLY A 186 -12.85 15.76 -3.63
C GLY A 186 -11.38 15.39 -3.84
N LEU A 187 -11.05 14.12 -4.08
CA LEU A 187 -9.69 13.66 -4.31
C LEU A 187 -9.41 13.43 -5.80
N PRO A 188 -8.22 13.81 -6.28
CA PRO A 188 -7.85 13.51 -7.65
C PRO A 188 -7.54 12.01 -7.80
N CYS A 189 -8.15 11.35 -8.80
CA CYS A 189 -7.82 9.99 -9.18
C CYS A 189 -6.77 10.01 -10.30
N VAL A 190 -5.49 10.16 -9.93
CA VAL A 190 -4.37 10.18 -10.89
C VAL A 190 -3.73 8.80 -10.94
N LEU A 191 -3.87 8.10 -12.06
CA LEU A 191 -3.35 6.75 -12.27
C LEU A 191 -1.87 6.79 -12.67
N ARG A 192 -0.99 7.14 -11.74
CA ARG A 192 0.44 7.29 -11.98
C ARG A 192 1.25 6.26 -11.20
N ALA A 193 2.13 5.52 -11.88
CA ALA A 193 3.02 4.52 -11.28
C ALA A 193 4.47 5.03 -11.36
N THR A 194 4.96 5.66 -10.30
CA THR A 194 6.31 6.26 -10.21
C THR A 194 7.35 5.34 -9.57
N ALA A 195 6.98 4.12 -9.18
CA ALA A 195 7.85 3.15 -8.52
C ALA A 195 7.73 1.75 -9.16
N PRO A 196 8.59 0.79 -8.80
CA PRO A 196 8.41 -0.62 -9.17
C PRO A 196 7.13 -1.25 -8.57
N PHE A 197 6.42 -0.51 -7.73
CA PHE A 197 5.13 -0.91 -7.13
C PHE A 197 4.13 0.24 -7.21
N VAL A 198 2.83 -0.10 -7.09
CA VAL A 198 1.72 0.85 -7.03
C VAL A 198 1.04 0.75 -5.67
N TYR A 199 0.68 1.90 -5.13
CA TYR A 199 -0.06 2.00 -3.87
C TYR A 199 -1.40 2.68 -4.10
N VAL A 200 -2.49 2.01 -3.77
CA VAL A 200 -3.86 2.49 -4.03
C VAL A 200 -4.62 2.64 -2.72
N ARG A 201 -5.31 3.75 -2.53
CA ARG A 201 -6.20 3.99 -1.40
C ARG A 201 -7.61 4.33 -1.88
N LEU A 202 -8.56 3.50 -1.49
CA LEU A 202 -9.96 3.57 -1.88
C LEU A 202 -10.77 4.14 -0.72
N HIS A 203 -11.03 5.45 -0.77
CA HIS A 203 -11.65 6.21 0.32
C HIS A 203 -13.19 6.28 0.24
N GLY A 204 -13.80 5.48 -0.61
CA GLY A 204 -15.24 5.45 -0.81
C GLY A 204 -15.70 6.16 -2.07
N PRO A 205 -16.78 5.66 -2.68
CA PRO A 205 -17.33 6.21 -3.92
C PRO A 205 -18.30 7.37 -3.72
N ASP A 206 -18.71 7.66 -2.48
CA ASP A 206 -19.63 8.76 -2.19
C ASP A 206 -19.03 10.08 -2.69
N PRO A 207 -19.70 10.85 -3.54
CA PRO A 207 -19.14 12.08 -4.11
C PRO A 207 -19.01 13.23 -3.09
N ASP A 208 -19.81 13.20 -2.02
CA ASP A 208 -19.92 14.28 -1.06
C ASP A 208 -19.26 13.94 0.29
N VAL A 209 -19.15 12.65 0.62
CA VAL A 209 -18.66 12.18 1.93
C VAL A 209 -17.39 11.36 1.78
N LEU A 210 -16.26 11.94 2.13
CA LEU A 210 -15.00 11.22 2.18
C LEU A 210 -15.08 10.06 3.18
N TYR A 211 -14.66 8.87 2.75
CA TYR A 211 -14.79 7.57 3.44
C TYR A 211 -16.20 6.99 3.45
N GLY A 212 -17.16 7.63 2.74
CA GLY A 212 -18.54 7.19 2.64
C GLY A 212 -18.79 6.18 1.52
N GLY A 213 -19.89 5.44 1.67
CA GLY A 213 -20.42 4.55 0.66
C GLY A 213 -19.70 3.21 0.49
N SER A 214 -20.26 2.39 -0.37
CA SER A 214 -19.70 1.10 -0.81
C SER A 214 -19.53 1.14 -2.31
N TYR A 215 -18.36 0.77 -2.80
CA TYR A 215 -18.10 0.67 -4.24
C TYR A 215 -19.06 -0.31 -4.90
N SER A 216 -19.60 0.07 -6.06
CA SER A 216 -20.42 -0.80 -6.88
C SER A 216 -19.58 -1.91 -7.53
N ASP A 217 -20.25 -2.94 -8.05
CA ASP A 217 -19.57 -4.01 -8.80
C ASP A 217 -18.87 -3.46 -10.05
N ASP A 218 -19.42 -2.43 -10.68
CA ASP A 218 -18.79 -1.80 -11.86
C ASP A 218 -17.54 -1.01 -11.48
N ASP A 219 -17.57 -0.27 -10.36
CA ASP A 219 -16.38 0.37 -9.82
C ASP A 219 -15.28 -0.65 -9.50
N LEU A 220 -15.65 -1.75 -8.85
CA LEU A 220 -14.69 -2.80 -8.48
C LEU A 220 -14.13 -3.52 -9.71
N ARG A 221 -14.93 -3.77 -10.76
CA ARG A 221 -14.44 -4.30 -12.04
C ARG A 221 -13.48 -3.32 -12.72
N TRP A 222 -13.77 -2.03 -12.69
CA TRP A 222 -12.89 -1.01 -13.23
C TRP A 222 -11.54 -1.01 -12.50
N TRP A 223 -11.56 -1.05 -11.16
CA TRP A 223 -10.33 -1.15 -10.35
C TRP A 223 -9.57 -2.46 -10.60
N ALA A 224 -10.28 -3.57 -10.75
CA ALA A 224 -9.66 -4.85 -11.09
C ALA A 224 -8.92 -4.77 -12.43
N GLY A 225 -9.50 -4.11 -13.44
CA GLY A 225 -8.84 -3.86 -14.72
C GLY A 225 -7.55 -3.04 -14.55
N ARG A 226 -7.59 -1.92 -13.82
CA ARG A 226 -6.38 -1.08 -13.58
C ARG A 226 -5.28 -1.82 -12.83
N ILE A 227 -5.65 -2.56 -11.78
CA ILE A 227 -4.72 -3.39 -11.00
C ILE A 227 -4.13 -4.50 -11.88
N GLY A 228 -4.95 -5.13 -12.72
CA GLY A 228 -4.51 -6.15 -13.67
C GLY A 228 -3.47 -5.62 -14.67
N GLU A 229 -3.65 -4.40 -15.18
CA GLU A 229 -2.68 -3.74 -16.07
C GLU A 229 -1.34 -3.50 -15.39
N TRP A 230 -1.32 -2.99 -14.15
CA TRP A 230 -0.08 -2.79 -13.39
C TRP A 230 0.62 -4.12 -13.08
N ARG A 231 -0.16 -5.14 -12.68
CA ARG A 231 0.36 -6.50 -12.46
C ARG A 231 1.00 -7.07 -13.73
N ALA A 232 0.33 -6.94 -14.86
CA ALA A 232 0.85 -7.41 -16.16
C ALA A 232 2.12 -6.65 -16.58
N ALA A 233 2.26 -5.38 -16.16
CA ALA A 233 3.47 -4.59 -16.33
C ALA A 233 4.59 -4.91 -15.30
N GLY A 234 4.46 -6.01 -14.53
CA GLY A 234 5.45 -6.47 -13.57
C GLY A 234 5.50 -5.67 -12.27
N LYS A 235 4.51 -4.83 -11.98
CA LYS A 235 4.48 -4.02 -10.76
C LYS A 235 3.74 -4.72 -9.63
N ASP A 236 4.32 -4.74 -8.42
CA ASP A 236 3.58 -5.10 -7.21
C ASP A 236 2.48 -4.06 -6.96
N VAL A 237 1.30 -4.50 -6.54
CA VAL A 237 0.19 -3.60 -6.20
C VAL A 237 -0.26 -3.82 -4.76
N PHE A 238 -0.34 -2.71 -4.01
CA PHE A 238 -0.90 -2.66 -2.66
C PHE A 238 -2.14 -1.80 -2.68
N ALA A 239 -3.32 -2.36 -2.44
CA ALA A 239 -4.59 -1.64 -2.46
C ALA A 239 -5.33 -1.76 -1.13
N TYR A 240 -5.71 -0.63 -0.56
CA TYR A 240 -6.34 -0.57 0.75
C TYR A 240 -7.65 0.21 0.73
N PHE A 241 -8.72 -0.44 1.18
CA PHE A 241 -10.01 0.18 1.36
C PHE A 241 -10.08 0.90 2.71
N ASN A 242 -10.49 2.17 2.66
CA ASN A 242 -10.63 3.06 3.83
C ASN A 242 -12.06 3.57 4.02
N ASN A 243 -13.02 2.99 3.33
CA ASN A 243 -14.46 3.23 3.47
C ASN A 243 -15.08 2.24 4.45
N ASP A 244 -14.62 2.22 5.70
CA ASP A 244 -14.87 1.16 6.66
C ASP A 244 -16.28 1.19 7.29
N GLY A 245 -17.05 2.26 7.10
CA GLY A 245 -18.40 2.39 7.59
C GLY A 245 -19.29 1.19 7.23
N GLY A 246 -19.96 0.60 8.24
CA GLY A 246 -20.80 -0.59 8.07
C GLY A 246 -20.09 -1.83 7.53
N GLY A 247 -18.76 -1.88 7.55
CA GLY A 247 -17.96 -2.99 7.01
C GLY A 247 -17.83 -3.00 5.49
N SER A 248 -18.10 -1.88 4.82
CA SER A 248 -17.98 -1.77 3.35
C SER A 248 -16.57 -2.04 2.87
N ALA A 249 -15.54 -1.56 3.58
CA ALA A 249 -14.14 -1.83 3.25
C ALA A 249 -13.84 -3.33 3.16
N VAL A 250 -14.32 -4.12 4.12
CA VAL A 250 -14.12 -5.58 4.15
C VAL A 250 -14.79 -6.26 2.95
N ARG A 251 -16.06 -5.92 2.68
CA ARG A 251 -16.81 -6.49 1.56
C ARG A 251 -16.20 -6.11 0.21
N ASN A 252 -15.87 -4.83 0.02
CA ASN A 252 -15.27 -4.37 -1.23
C ASN A 252 -13.88 -4.98 -1.46
N ALA A 253 -13.06 -5.11 -0.41
CA ALA A 253 -11.75 -5.77 -0.51
C ALA A 253 -11.90 -7.25 -0.90
N ALA A 254 -12.84 -7.98 -0.31
CA ALA A 254 -13.12 -9.37 -0.64
C ALA A 254 -13.60 -9.53 -2.09
N THR A 255 -14.53 -8.68 -2.54
CA THR A 255 -15.03 -8.69 -3.93
C THR A 255 -13.92 -8.39 -4.93
N LEU A 256 -13.09 -7.35 -4.68
CA LEU A 256 -11.99 -6.99 -5.58
C LEU A 256 -10.94 -8.11 -5.68
N ARG A 257 -10.62 -8.78 -4.58
CA ARG A 257 -9.75 -9.97 -4.58
C ARG A 257 -10.32 -11.08 -5.46
N GLY A 258 -11.61 -11.40 -5.30
CA GLY A 258 -12.30 -12.39 -6.13
C GLY A 258 -12.24 -12.07 -7.63
N LEU A 259 -12.43 -10.80 -8.01
CA LEU A 259 -12.34 -10.35 -9.41
C LEU A 259 -10.95 -10.52 -10.02
N LEU A 260 -9.90 -10.50 -9.19
CA LEU A 260 -8.50 -10.67 -9.61
C LEU A 260 -8.02 -12.13 -9.53
N GLY A 261 -8.89 -13.05 -9.15
CA GLY A 261 -8.54 -14.47 -8.99
C GLY A 261 -7.69 -14.76 -7.74
N GLU A 262 -7.59 -13.81 -6.82
CA GLU A 262 -6.88 -13.96 -5.55
C GLU A 262 -7.82 -14.67 -4.56
N SER A 263 -7.72 -16.00 -4.48
CA SER A 263 -8.55 -16.80 -3.60
C SER A 263 -8.37 -16.43 -2.12
N LEU A 264 -9.49 -16.21 -1.42
CA LEU A 264 -9.49 -16.16 0.04
C LEU A 264 -9.72 -17.58 0.57
N PRO A 265 -8.98 -18.06 1.59
CA PRO A 265 -9.43 -19.18 2.37
C PRO A 265 -10.67 -18.73 3.19
N TRP A 266 -11.81 -19.19 2.79
CA TRP A 266 -13.06 -19.02 3.55
C TRP A 266 -13.21 -20.13 4.58
#